data_73b7720265259b85e962383934759fd7
#
_entry.id   73b7720265259b85e962383934759fd7
#
_cell.length_a   1.000
_cell.length_b   1.000
_cell.length_c   1.000
_cell.angle_alpha   90.00
_cell.angle_beta   90.00
_cell.angle_gamma   90.00
#
_symmetry.space_group_name_H-M   'P 1'
#
loop_
_entity.id
_entity.type
_entity.pdbx_description
1 polymer ?
#
loop_
_entity_poly.entity_id
_entity_poly.type
_entity_poly.pdbx_seq_one_letter_code
_entity_poly.pdbx_strand_id
1 'polypeptide(L)'
;MYCLAVYDAASKRLRTVSHPFVMDKETGALTFHSPGKRKGDVVVLSKFGMIGEFYLGRMVGGVFEGSDTPDFRLRDTLFLIREAPSRLCTVARTDTVSRYRYVRYFGPYKGYCDVSEVSFLAPDGSALQGTVIGPERGAYGNNSYFKAMDGDLTTSYGHPTLYGGWVGLDLGEGKAVGAVSYSPRHRDNFVRPGDTYELFVCDGGGWKSVGVQVAQSDSLLYRDIPLDALMLLRNLTRGVDERVFEYKDGKQKFW
;
A
#
# COMPACT_ATOMS: atom_id res chain seq x y z
N MET A 1 15.18 -2.30 -17.23
CA MET A 1 14.50 -2.58 -18.51
C MET A 1 14.86 -1.51 -19.51
N TYR A 2 14.98 -1.86 -20.81
CA TYR A 2 15.43 -0.98 -21.88
C TYR A 2 14.49 -1.11 -23.09
N CYS A 3 14.47 -0.11 -23.95
CA CYS A 3 13.95 -0.24 -25.32
C CYS A 3 14.88 0.57 -26.25
N LEU A 4 14.97 0.16 -27.50
CA LEU A 4 15.64 0.94 -28.54
C LEU A 4 14.68 2.00 -29.05
N ALA A 5 15.16 3.22 -29.21
CA ALA A 5 14.41 4.31 -29.78
C ALA A 5 15.28 5.06 -30.81
N VAL A 6 14.62 5.56 -31.85
CA VAL A 6 15.22 6.45 -32.84
C VAL A 6 14.73 7.86 -32.57
N TYR A 7 15.63 8.81 -32.53
CA TYR A 7 15.30 10.23 -32.48
C TYR A 7 15.10 10.75 -33.90
N ASP A 8 13.88 11.19 -34.17
CA ASP A 8 13.57 11.89 -35.41
C ASP A 8 13.85 13.39 -35.23
N ALA A 9 14.91 13.87 -35.85
CA ALA A 9 15.36 15.26 -35.73
C ALA A 9 14.37 16.26 -36.37
N ALA A 10 13.60 15.84 -37.37
CA ALA A 10 12.64 16.71 -38.04
C ALA A 10 11.39 16.95 -37.18
N SER A 11 10.84 15.90 -36.57
CA SER A 11 9.68 16.01 -35.69
C SER A 11 10.06 16.27 -34.23
N LYS A 12 11.34 16.20 -33.87
CA LYS A 12 11.88 16.28 -32.50
C LYS A 12 11.25 15.25 -31.54
N ARG A 13 10.96 14.05 -32.05
CA ARG A 13 10.31 12.98 -31.31
C ARG A 13 11.18 11.74 -31.21
N LEU A 14 11.07 11.05 -30.08
CA LEU A 14 11.58 9.70 -29.93
C LEU A 14 10.51 8.70 -30.38
N ARG A 15 10.90 7.73 -31.20
CA ARG A 15 10.07 6.61 -31.62
C ARG A 15 10.75 5.31 -31.19
N THR A 16 10.06 4.51 -30.38
CA THR A 16 10.52 3.16 -30.02
C THR A 16 10.52 2.25 -31.26
N VAL A 17 11.62 1.51 -31.44
CA VAL A 17 11.81 0.62 -32.59
C VAL A 17 12.07 -0.82 -32.18
N SER A 18 12.01 -1.14 -30.91
CA SER A 18 12.08 -2.51 -30.38
C SER A 18 11.03 -2.76 -29.32
N HIS A 19 10.71 -4.05 -29.12
CA HIS A 19 10.05 -4.45 -27.87
C HIS A 19 10.95 -4.11 -26.69
N PRO A 20 10.37 -3.80 -25.53
CA PRO A 20 11.16 -3.65 -24.31
C PRO A 20 11.92 -4.94 -23.98
N PHE A 21 13.11 -4.80 -23.40
CA PHE A 21 13.95 -5.94 -23.04
C PHE A 21 14.69 -5.71 -21.72
N VAL A 22 15.08 -6.79 -21.10
CA VAL A 22 16.03 -6.82 -19.99
C VAL A 22 17.35 -7.36 -20.52
N MET A 23 18.46 -6.75 -20.13
CA MET A 23 19.81 -7.22 -20.43
C MET A 23 20.41 -7.84 -19.17
N ASP A 24 20.83 -9.07 -19.27
CA ASP A 24 21.68 -9.69 -18.27
C ASP A 24 23.03 -8.99 -18.23
N LYS A 25 23.44 -8.54 -17.06
CA LYS A 25 24.67 -7.73 -16.93
C LYS A 25 25.96 -8.54 -17.01
N GLU A 26 25.89 -9.83 -16.74
CA GLU A 26 27.05 -10.74 -16.74
C GLU A 26 27.27 -11.33 -18.13
N THR A 27 26.20 -11.74 -18.79
CA THR A 27 26.27 -12.44 -20.09
C THR A 27 25.99 -11.53 -21.27
N GLY A 28 25.38 -10.36 -21.07
CA GLY A 28 24.91 -9.49 -22.14
C GLY A 28 23.65 -10.01 -22.86
N ALA A 29 23.08 -11.13 -22.43
CA ALA A 29 21.91 -11.72 -23.06
C ALA A 29 20.69 -10.80 -22.93
N LEU A 30 19.90 -10.70 -24.02
CA LEU A 30 18.70 -9.88 -24.08
C LEU A 30 17.44 -10.77 -23.98
N THR A 31 16.55 -10.43 -23.05
CA THR A 31 15.22 -11.03 -22.95
C THR A 31 14.19 -9.99 -23.33
N PHE A 32 13.50 -10.20 -24.45
CA PHE A 32 12.47 -9.28 -24.96
C PHE A 32 11.11 -9.57 -24.33
N HIS A 33 10.39 -8.52 -23.98
CA HIS A 33 9.00 -8.57 -23.52
C HIS A 33 8.08 -8.30 -24.71
N SER A 34 7.37 -9.33 -25.14
CA SER A 34 6.35 -9.23 -26.19
C SER A 34 5.00 -9.59 -25.61
N PRO A 35 3.94 -8.85 -25.96
CA PRO A 35 2.60 -9.23 -25.51
C PRO A 35 2.26 -10.62 -26.04
N GLY A 36 1.97 -11.53 -25.12
CA GLY A 36 1.52 -12.88 -25.44
C GLY A 36 0.11 -12.90 -26.02
N LYS A 37 -0.29 -14.06 -26.55
CA LYS A 37 -1.68 -14.27 -27.01
C LYS A 37 -2.65 -14.49 -25.85
N ARG A 38 -2.13 -14.79 -24.66
CA ARG A 38 -2.94 -15.08 -23.46
C ARG A 38 -3.47 -13.79 -22.87
N LYS A 39 -4.79 -13.74 -22.72
CA LYS A 39 -5.48 -12.62 -22.11
C LYS A 39 -6.20 -13.03 -20.83
N GLY A 40 -6.47 -12.10 -19.95
CA GLY A 40 -7.16 -12.34 -18.71
C GLY A 40 -7.46 -11.06 -17.92
N ASP A 41 -8.00 -11.25 -16.75
CA ASP A 41 -8.32 -10.15 -15.85
C ASP A 41 -7.06 -9.73 -15.07
N VAL A 42 -6.84 -8.42 -14.98
CA VAL A 42 -5.73 -7.80 -14.27
C VAL A 42 -6.28 -6.96 -13.13
N VAL A 43 -5.90 -7.30 -11.91
CA VAL A 43 -6.21 -6.51 -10.71
C VAL A 43 -5.01 -5.63 -10.39
N VAL A 44 -5.21 -4.31 -10.43
CA VAL A 44 -4.14 -3.32 -10.20
C VAL A 44 -4.35 -2.67 -8.84
N LEU A 45 -3.34 -2.74 -7.98
CA LEU A 45 -3.34 -2.22 -6.62
C LEU A 45 -2.42 -1.01 -6.44
N SER A 46 -1.44 -0.83 -7.33
CA SER A 46 -0.40 0.19 -7.18
C SER A 46 0.06 0.76 -8.51
N LYS A 47 0.52 2.01 -8.50
CA LYS A 47 1.15 2.71 -9.65
C LYS A 47 2.63 2.34 -9.79
N PHE A 48 3.29 2.08 -8.67
CA PHE A 48 4.71 1.67 -8.62
C PHE A 48 4.94 0.81 -7.39
N GLY A 49 5.96 -0.06 -7.48
CA GLY A 49 6.44 -0.82 -6.34
C GLY A 49 7.18 0.09 -5.35
N MET A 50 6.96 -0.11 -4.08
CA MET A 50 7.83 0.50 -3.07
C MET A 50 9.24 -0.03 -3.26
N ILE A 51 10.25 0.86 -3.22
CA ILE A 51 11.66 0.45 -3.25
C ILE A 51 11.93 -0.37 -1.99
N GLY A 52 11.99 -1.68 -2.19
CA GLY A 52 11.95 -2.68 -1.14
C GLY A 52 10.58 -2.74 -0.46
N GLU A 53 10.16 -3.89 -0.09
CA GLU A 53 9.02 -4.15 0.81
C GLU A 53 9.27 -3.59 2.22
N PHE A 54 10.29 -2.72 2.35
CA PHE A 54 10.89 -2.24 3.57
C PHE A 54 9.87 -1.54 4.48
N TYR A 55 9.03 -0.65 3.94
CA TYR A 55 8.01 0.02 4.76
C TYR A 55 6.84 -0.90 5.08
N LEU A 56 6.42 -1.74 4.13
CA LEU A 56 5.33 -2.68 4.34
C LEU A 56 5.72 -3.74 5.37
N GLY A 57 6.94 -4.28 5.26
CA GLY A 57 7.49 -5.25 6.18
C GLY A 57 7.69 -4.72 7.60
N ARG A 58 7.77 -3.40 7.79
CA ARG A 58 7.88 -2.77 9.12
C ARG A 58 6.65 -2.93 10.00
N MET A 59 5.51 -3.31 9.45
CA MET A 59 4.32 -3.62 10.23
C MET A 59 4.26 -5.07 10.72
N VAL A 60 5.06 -5.98 10.13
CA VAL A 60 5.06 -7.41 10.50
C VAL A 60 5.55 -7.58 11.94
N GLY A 61 4.75 -8.25 12.77
CA GLY A 61 4.96 -8.37 14.21
C GLY A 61 4.31 -7.26 15.02
N GLY A 62 3.69 -6.27 14.37
CA GLY A 62 2.87 -5.26 15.06
C GLY A 62 1.61 -5.88 15.65
N VAL A 63 1.19 -5.39 16.81
CA VAL A 63 0.10 -5.97 17.60
C VAL A 63 -0.96 -4.93 17.87
N PHE A 64 -2.22 -5.31 17.69
CA PHE A 64 -3.37 -4.58 18.22
C PHE A 64 -3.74 -5.17 19.57
N GLU A 65 -3.89 -4.32 20.57
CA GLU A 65 -4.10 -4.70 21.96
C GLU A 65 -5.31 -3.97 22.55
N GLY A 66 -6.00 -4.62 23.49
CA GLY A 66 -7.06 -4.05 24.32
C GLY A 66 -6.72 -4.17 25.81
N SER A 67 -7.12 -3.18 26.61
CA SER A 67 -6.90 -3.14 28.05
C SER A 67 -7.97 -2.32 28.75
N ASP A 68 -8.21 -2.62 30.04
CA ASP A 68 -9.04 -1.81 30.93
C ASP A 68 -8.21 -0.77 31.73
N THR A 69 -6.88 -0.82 31.59
CA THR A 69 -5.97 0.11 32.26
C THR A 69 -5.08 0.87 31.27
N PRO A 70 -4.81 2.17 31.49
CA PRO A 70 -4.09 3.01 30.53
C PRO A 70 -2.62 2.64 30.34
N ASP A 71 -2.03 1.85 31.25
CA ASP A 71 -0.64 1.41 31.21
C ASP A 71 -0.46 0.10 30.39
N PHE A 72 -1.56 -0.54 29.97
CA PHE A 72 -1.56 -1.80 29.24
C PHE A 72 -0.76 -2.93 29.92
N ARG A 73 -0.64 -2.91 31.25
CA ARG A 73 0.03 -4.01 31.99
C ARG A 73 -0.72 -5.31 31.87
N LEU A 74 -2.05 -5.25 32.01
CA LEU A 74 -2.97 -6.34 31.69
C LEU A 74 -3.62 -6.00 30.35
N ARG A 75 -3.33 -6.78 29.34
CA ARG A 75 -3.82 -6.56 27.97
C ARG A 75 -4.05 -7.86 27.26
N ASP A 76 -4.99 -7.84 26.36
CA ASP A 76 -5.28 -8.91 25.43
C ASP A 76 -4.80 -8.55 24.03
N THR A 77 -4.31 -9.54 23.29
CA THR A 77 -4.00 -9.39 21.87
C THR A 77 -5.29 -9.50 21.07
N LEU A 78 -5.64 -8.42 20.36
CA LEU A 78 -6.79 -8.36 19.46
C LEU A 78 -6.45 -8.92 18.09
N PHE A 79 -5.27 -8.56 17.58
CA PHE A 79 -4.78 -9.01 16.28
C PHE A 79 -3.26 -8.85 16.19
N LEU A 80 -2.60 -9.82 15.55
CA LEU A 80 -1.15 -9.80 15.26
C LEU A 80 -0.95 -9.75 13.75
N ILE A 81 -0.22 -8.75 13.26
CA ILE A 81 0.15 -8.66 11.85
C ILE A 81 1.25 -9.68 11.55
N ARG A 82 0.92 -10.73 10.80
CA ARG A 82 1.84 -11.84 10.47
C ARG A 82 2.51 -11.68 9.12
N GLU A 83 1.89 -10.92 8.21
CA GLU A 83 2.36 -10.72 6.84
C GLU A 83 2.37 -9.24 6.50
N ALA A 84 3.27 -8.84 5.59
CA ALA A 84 3.34 -7.47 5.11
C ALA A 84 2.02 -7.09 4.39
N PRO A 85 1.41 -5.93 4.73
CA PRO A 85 0.21 -5.48 4.05
C PRO A 85 0.48 -5.27 2.56
N SER A 86 -0.39 -5.77 1.71
CA SER A 86 -0.28 -5.63 0.25
C SER A 86 -1.28 -4.63 -0.33
N ARG A 87 -2.13 -4.03 0.50
CA ARG A 87 -3.20 -3.11 0.13
C ARG A 87 -3.07 -1.79 0.88
N LEU A 88 -3.70 -0.76 0.34
CA LEU A 88 -3.77 0.57 0.98
C LEU A 88 -4.39 0.47 2.39
N CYS A 89 -5.46 -0.30 2.52
CA CYS A 89 -6.12 -0.53 3.80
C CYS A 89 -6.43 -2.01 3.98
N THR A 90 -6.11 -2.54 5.15
CA THR A 90 -6.41 -3.91 5.54
C THR A 90 -7.37 -3.89 6.73
N VAL A 91 -8.47 -4.64 6.64
CA VAL A 91 -9.39 -4.86 7.75
C VAL A 91 -9.23 -6.30 8.21
N ALA A 92 -8.97 -6.49 9.50
CA ALA A 92 -8.80 -7.80 10.12
C ALA A 92 -9.77 -7.95 11.30
N ARG A 93 -10.49 -9.07 11.35
CA ARG A 93 -11.35 -9.38 12.50
C ARG A 93 -10.49 -9.75 13.70
N THR A 94 -10.95 -9.38 14.90
CA THR A 94 -10.34 -9.83 16.14
C THR A 94 -10.72 -11.30 16.40
N ASP A 95 -9.83 -12.04 17.06
CA ASP A 95 -10.06 -13.46 17.39
C ASP A 95 -11.26 -13.63 18.34
N THR A 96 -11.48 -12.64 19.21
CA THR A 96 -12.59 -12.58 20.15
C THR A 96 -13.19 -11.18 20.18
N VAL A 97 -14.50 -11.08 20.34
CA VAL A 97 -15.18 -9.81 20.58
C VAL A 97 -15.24 -9.57 22.08
N SER A 98 -14.36 -8.72 22.58
CA SER A 98 -14.30 -8.33 23.99
C SER A 98 -14.43 -6.80 24.13
N ARG A 99 -14.70 -6.35 25.36
CA ARG A 99 -14.89 -4.92 25.64
C ARG A 99 -13.66 -4.40 26.36
N TYR A 100 -13.15 -3.24 25.87
CA TYR A 100 -12.00 -2.58 26.46
C TYR A 100 -12.25 -1.06 26.49
N ARG A 101 -11.72 -0.39 27.51
CA ARG A 101 -11.68 1.06 27.55
C ARG A 101 -10.49 1.60 26.72
N TYR A 102 -9.36 0.94 26.78
CA TYR A 102 -8.14 1.36 26.07
C TYR A 102 -7.80 0.37 24.97
N VAL A 103 -7.52 0.88 23.79
CA VAL A 103 -7.09 0.08 22.65
C VAL A 103 -5.88 0.73 22.00
N ARG A 104 -4.93 -0.07 21.50
CA ARG A 104 -3.76 0.47 20.80
C ARG A 104 -3.23 -0.45 19.70
N TYR A 105 -2.55 0.13 18.73
CA TYR A 105 -1.58 -0.52 17.88
C TYR A 105 -0.19 -0.31 18.47
N PHE A 106 0.54 -1.38 18.74
CA PHE A 106 1.92 -1.35 19.20
C PHE A 106 2.83 -1.83 18.07
N GLY A 107 3.74 -0.96 17.62
CA GLY A 107 4.64 -1.24 16.50
C GLY A 107 5.66 -2.32 16.84
N PRO A 108 6.08 -3.14 15.85
CA PRO A 108 7.05 -4.20 16.08
C PRO A 108 8.46 -3.63 16.31
N TYR A 109 9.31 -4.45 16.91
CA TYR A 109 10.74 -4.15 17.01
C TYR A 109 11.36 -3.91 15.62
N LYS A 110 12.17 -2.89 15.48
CA LYS A 110 12.73 -2.37 14.22
C LYS A 110 11.71 -1.81 13.22
N GLY A 111 10.43 -1.69 13.60
CA GLY A 111 9.37 -1.17 12.74
C GLY A 111 9.19 0.34 12.82
N TYR A 112 9.76 1.02 13.81
CA TYR A 112 9.58 2.46 14.07
C TYR A 112 8.10 2.87 14.23
N CYS A 113 7.19 1.92 14.40
CA CYS A 113 5.75 2.13 14.34
C CYS A 113 5.31 2.91 13.07
N ASP A 114 5.99 2.64 11.95
CA ASP A 114 5.69 3.26 10.66
C ASP A 114 4.30 2.81 10.17
N VAL A 115 3.31 3.68 10.31
CA VAL A 115 1.92 3.41 9.93
C VAL A 115 1.26 4.70 9.44
N SER A 116 0.46 4.63 8.36
CA SER A 116 -0.30 5.79 7.89
C SER A 116 -1.58 5.96 8.67
N GLU A 117 -2.37 4.90 8.85
CA GLU A 117 -3.66 5.00 9.52
C GLU A 117 -3.97 3.72 10.29
N VAL A 118 -4.58 3.83 11.46
CA VAL A 118 -5.15 2.72 12.21
C VAL A 118 -6.53 3.09 12.75
N SER A 119 -7.42 2.10 12.81
CA SER A 119 -8.75 2.26 13.40
C SER A 119 -9.17 0.99 14.12
N PHE A 120 -10.00 1.15 15.13
CA PHE A 120 -10.67 0.07 15.84
C PHE A 120 -12.16 0.09 15.47
N LEU A 121 -12.70 -1.06 15.15
CA LEU A 121 -14.06 -1.18 14.65
C LEU A 121 -14.92 -1.96 15.64
N ALA A 122 -16.15 -1.50 15.83
CA ALA A 122 -17.16 -2.24 16.56
C ALA A 122 -17.60 -3.49 15.78
N PRO A 123 -18.32 -4.44 16.39
CA PRO A 123 -18.80 -5.65 15.70
C PRO A 123 -19.70 -5.38 14.48
N ASP A 124 -20.36 -4.24 14.41
CA ASP A 124 -21.17 -3.78 13.26
C ASP A 124 -20.33 -3.12 12.15
N GLY A 125 -19.01 -3.00 12.35
CA GLY A 125 -18.08 -2.38 11.41
C GLY A 125 -17.95 -0.86 11.54
N SER A 126 -18.68 -0.21 12.44
CA SER A 126 -18.54 1.22 12.70
C SER A 126 -17.21 1.53 13.41
N ALA A 127 -16.58 2.67 13.06
CA ALA A 127 -15.34 3.08 13.69
C ALA A 127 -15.58 3.54 15.14
N LEU A 128 -14.84 2.96 16.08
CA LEU A 128 -14.83 3.38 17.48
C LEU A 128 -14.16 4.74 17.61
N GLN A 129 -14.78 5.62 18.37
CA GLN A 129 -14.29 6.98 18.63
C GLN A 129 -13.81 7.09 20.08
N GLY A 130 -12.76 7.89 20.30
CA GLY A 130 -12.19 8.13 21.60
C GLY A 130 -11.13 9.24 21.57
N THR A 131 -10.49 9.49 22.71
CA THR A 131 -9.34 10.39 22.77
C THR A 131 -8.10 9.65 22.25
N VAL A 132 -7.41 10.21 21.27
CA VAL A 132 -6.16 9.64 20.74
C VAL A 132 -5.08 9.70 21.81
N ILE A 133 -4.46 8.57 22.07
CA ILE A 133 -3.38 8.41 23.06
C ILE A 133 -2.13 7.80 22.40
N GLY A 134 -0.96 8.11 22.95
CA GLY A 134 0.33 7.64 22.43
C GLY A 134 1.45 7.91 23.42
N PRO A 135 2.71 7.61 23.08
CA PRO A 135 3.84 7.82 23.97
C PRO A 135 4.10 9.33 24.18
N GLU A 136 4.49 9.72 25.38
CA GLU A 136 4.81 11.12 25.74
C GLU A 136 5.92 11.73 24.87
N ARG A 137 6.86 10.90 24.42
CA ARG A 137 7.94 11.29 23.52
C ARG A 137 7.76 10.59 22.19
N GLY A 138 7.69 11.39 21.13
CA GLY A 138 8.03 10.75 19.93
C GLY A 138 7.24 11.05 18.70
N ALA A 139 7.80 12.01 17.97
CA ALA A 139 7.61 12.06 16.55
C ALA A 139 8.99 12.14 15.89
N TYR A 140 9.17 11.47 14.79
CA TYR A 140 10.25 11.76 13.86
C TYR A 140 9.80 12.95 12.99
N GLY A 141 10.29 14.15 13.28
CA GLY A 141 9.81 15.36 12.63
C GLY A 141 8.32 15.63 12.93
N ASN A 142 7.53 15.85 11.88
CA ASN A 142 6.08 16.10 11.97
C ASN A 142 5.22 14.83 12.03
N ASN A 143 5.82 13.64 12.15
CA ASN A 143 5.13 12.35 12.08
C ASN A 143 4.68 11.88 13.48
N SER A 144 3.93 12.70 14.20
CA SER A 144 3.41 12.35 15.53
C SER A 144 2.36 11.22 15.45
N TYR A 145 2.11 10.56 16.58
CA TYR A 145 1.14 9.46 16.64
C TYR A 145 -0.29 9.87 16.26
N PHE A 146 -0.65 11.14 16.39
CA PHE A 146 -1.93 11.67 15.92
C PHE A 146 -2.13 11.47 14.42
N LYS A 147 -1.03 11.42 13.66
CA LYS A 147 -1.05 11.21 12.21
C LYS A 147 -1.51 9.81 11.78
N ALA A 148 -1.51 8.87 12.68
CA ALA A 148 -2.04 7.53 12.43
C ALA A 148 -3.55 7.40 12.70
N MET A 149 -4.22 8.50 13.08
CA MET A 149 -5.66 8.53 13.39
C MET A 149 -6.30 9.86 12.98
N ASP A 150 -5.72 10.57 12.00
CA ASP A 150 -6.24 11.86 11.51
C ASP A 150 -7.15 11.71 10.27
N GLY A 151 -7.34 10.49 9.77
CA GLY A 151 -8.14 10.20 8.59
C GLY A 151 -7.46 10.56 7.27
N ASP A 152 -6.21 11.01 7.29
CA ASP A 152 -5.43 11.36 6.09
C ASP A 152 -4.39 10.29 5.78
N LEU A 153 -4.72 9.41 4.83
CA LEU A 153 -3.82 8.34 4.36
C LEU A 153 -2.48 8.86 3.79
N THR A 154 -2.33 10.18 3.56
CA THR A 154 -1.07 10.77 3.08
C THR A 154 -0.09 11.11 4.19
N THR A 155 -0.57 11.15 5.42
CA THR A 155 0.25 11.37 6.60
C THR A 155 0.66 10.03 7.21
N SER A 156 1.59 10.03 8.15
CA SER A 156 2.02 8.81 8.83
C SER A 156 2.62 9.11 10.19
N TYR A 157 2.48 8.16 11.10
CA TYR A 157 3.26 8.11 12.31
C TYR A 157 4.62 7.46 12.07
N GLY A 158 5.66 7.98 12.70
CA GLY A 158 6.99 7.36 12.76
C GLY A 158 7.60 7.63 14.13
N HIS A 159 7.83 6.57 14.91
CA HIS A 159 8.47 6.68 16.21
C HIS A 159 9.98 6.91 16.05
N PRO A 160 10.63 7.76 16.88
CA PRO A 160 12.04 8.11 16.71
C PRO A 160 13.02 6.97 17.02
N THR A 161 12.58 5.94 17.73
CA THR A 161 13.39 4.78 18.09
C THR A 161 12.86 3.49 17.48
N LEU A 162 13.73 2.46 17.42
CA LEU A 162 13.43 1.15 16.82
C LEU A 162 12.24 0.42 17.46
N TYR A 163 11.87 0.78 18.68
CA TYR A 163 10.81 0.12 19.46
C TYR A 163 10.12 1.12 20.39
N GLY A 164 8.99 0.70 20.94
CA GLY A 164 8.21 1.47 21.92
C GLY A 164 7.23 2.44 21.31
N GLY A 165 7.15 2.52 19.97
CA GLY A 165 6.12 3.30 19.29
C GLY A 165 4.76 2.61 19.38
N TRP A 166 3.73 3.39 19.69
CA TRP A 166 2.34 2.94 19.72
C TRP A 166 1.38 4.12 19.53
N VAL A 167 0.16 3.82 19.12
CA VAL A 167 -0.94 4.77 19.03
C VAL A 167 -2.23 4.06 19.38
N GLY A 168 -3.14 4.74 20.04
CA GLY A 168 -4.39 4.14 20.48
C GLY A 168 -5.48 5.13 20.82
N LEU A 169 -6.54 4.61 21.43
CA LEU A 169 -7.70 5.37 21.89
C LEU A 169 -8.01 5.07 23.36
N ASP A 170 -8.32 6.11 24.14
CA ASP A 170 -9.17 6.00 25.33
C ASP A 170 -10.62 6.17 24.87
N LEU A 171 -11.39 5.10 24.89
CA LEU A 171 -12.77 5.06 24.46
C LEU A 171 -13.75 5.66 25.52
N GLY A 172 -13.21 6.10 26.67
CA GLY A 172 -13.96 6.63 27.80
C GLY A 172 -14.63 5.54 28.65
N GLU A 173 -15.12 4.49 28.01
CA GLU A 173 -15.78 3.34 28.62
C GLU A 173 -15.42 2.05 27.88
N GLY A 174 -15.74 0.88 28.45
CA GLY A 174 -15.53 -0.39 27.79
C GLY A 174 -16.43 -0.55 26.55
N LYS A 175 -15.85 -0.60 25.35
CA LYS A 175 -16.54 -0.82 24.07
C LYS A 175 -16.09 -2.11 23.42
N ALA A 176 -17.04 -2.79 22.75
CA ALA A 176 -16.76 -4.04 22.04
C ALA A 176 -15.91 -3.76 20.79
N VAL A 177 -14.80 -4.49 20.63
CA VAL A 177 -13.91 -4.42 19.45
C VAL A 177 -14.13 -5.69 18.62
N GLY A 178 -14.60 -5.55 17.38
CA GLY A 178 -14.87 -6.66 16.47
C GLY A 178 -13.85 -6.80 15.35
N ALA A 179 -13.17 -5.70 15.01
CA ALA A 179 -12.13 -5.69 13.98
C ALA A 179 -11.15 -4.53 14.19
N VAL A 180 -10.03 -4.60 13.50
CA VAL A 180 -9.04 -3.52 13.37
C VAL A 180 -8.85 -3.19 11.90
N SER A 181 -8.56 -1.93 11.60
CA SER A 181 -8.19 -1.49 10.27
C SER A 181 -6.83 -0.81 10.33
N TYR A 182 -5.99 -1.04 9.33
CA TYR A 182 -4.67 -0.41 9.27
C TYR A 182 -4.20 -0.19 7.84
N SER A 183 -3.45 0.91 7.66
CA SER A 183 -2.78 1.28 6.42
C SER A 183 -1.29 1.39 6.67
N PRO A 184 -0.44 0.70 5.91
CA PRO A 184 0.99 0.84 6.04
C PRO A 184 1.43 2.25 5.63
N ARG A 185 2.56 2.70 6.14
CA ARG A 185 3.21 3.88 5.57
C ARG A 185 3.53 3.60 4.11
N HIS A 186 3.19 4.52 3.23
CA HIS A 186 3.35 4.42 1.79
C HIS A 186 3.78 5.76 1.18
N ARG A 187 4.09 5.77 -0.12
CA ARG A 187 4.53 6.95 -0.87
C ARG A 187 3.51 7.34 -1.95
N ASP A 188 2.23 7.19 -1.67
CA ASP A 188 1.14 7.39 -2.64
C ASP A 188 1.19 6.44 -3.84
N ASN A 189 1.73 5.25 -3.63
CA ASN A 189 1.86 4.23 -4.67
C ASN A 189 0.58 3.41 -4.89
N PHE A 190 -0.28 3.28 -3.89
CA PHE A 190 -1.52 2.51 -3.98
C PHE A 190 -2.60 3.21 -4.81
N VAL A 191 -3.49 2.40 -5.36
CA VAL A 191 -4.75 2.88 -5.92
C VAL A 191 -5.61 3.46 -4.79
N ARG A 192 -6.14 4.67 -5.02
CA ARG A 192 -7.01 5.37 -4.06
C ARG A 192 -8.43 5.46 -4.57
N PRO A 193 -9.43 5.15 -3.74
CA PRO A 193 -10.83 5.42 -4.07
C PRO A 193 -11.04 6.89 -4.45
N GLY A 194 -11.84 7.14 -5.48
CA GLY A 194 -12.16 8.47 -5.99
C GLY A 194 -11.18 9.04 -7.04
N ASP A 195 -9.96 8.53 -7.12
CA ASP A 195 -9.00 8.96 -8.15
C ASP A 195 -9.32 8.29 -9.51
N THR A 196 -8.99 8.98 -10.58
CA THR A 196 -9.12 8.50 -11.97
C THR A 196 -7.80 7.92 -12.45
N TYR A 197 -7.86 6.74 -13.04
CA TYR A 197 -6.68 6.01 -13.53
C TYR A 197 -6.86 5.58 -14.98
N GLU A 198 -5.75 5.53 -15.71
CA GLU A 198 -5.65 4.99 -17.05
C GLU A 198 -4.58 3.90 -17.09
N LEU A 199 -4.96 2.70 -17.55
CA LEU A 199 -4.03 1.61 -17.76
C LEU A 199 -3.55 1.60 -19.21
N PHE A 200 -2.25 1.49 -19.37
CA PHE A 200 -1.60 1.33 -20.67
C PHE A 200 -0.95 -0.05 -20.76
N VAL A 201 -0.95 -0.58 -21.97
CA VAL A 201 -0.25 -1.82 -22.33
C VAL A 201 0.73 -1.52 -23.44
N CYS A 202 1.97 -2.03 -23.32
CA CYS A 202 2.97 -1.95 -24.37
C CYS A 202 2.83 -3.13 -25.33
N ASP A 203 2.50 -2.89 -26.60
CA ASP A 203 2.33 -3.91 -27.63
C ASP A 203 3.53 -4.01 -28.60
N GLY A 204 4.68 -3.44 -28.22
CA GLY A 204 5.89 -3.42 -29.04
C GLY A 204 5.95 -2.27 -30.03
N GLY A 205 4.83 -1.68 -30.44
CA GLY A 205 4.75 -0.46 -31.24
C GLY A 205 4.61 0.81 -30.41
N GLY A 206 4.38 0.67 -29.11
CA GLY A 206 4.20 1.77 -28.17
C GLY A 206 3.22 1.42 -27.07
N TRP A 207 2.83 2.44 -26.32
CA TRP A 207 1.85 2.35 -25.24
C TRP A 207 0.45 2.60 -25.78
N LYS A 208 -0.46 1.68 -25.55
CA LYS A 208 -1.88 1.80 -25.91
C LYS A 208 -2.72 1.80 -24.65
N SER A 209 -3.63 2.76 -24.55
CA SER A 209 -4.63 2.80 -23.49
C SER A 209 -5.59 1.61 -23.62
N VAL A 210 -5.85 0.94 -22.52
CA VAL A 210 -6.85 -0.12 -22.42
C VAL A 210 -8.06 0.29 -21.59
N GLY A 211 -8.09 1.52 -21.13
CA GLY A 211 -9.25 2.14 -20.52
C GLY A 211 -8.94 3.04 -19.34
N VAL A 212 -9.89 3.91 -19.07
CA VAL A 212 -9.89 4.85 -17.94
C VAL A 212 -10.96 4.42 -16.95
N GLN A 213 -10.66 4.43 -15.66
CA GLN A 213 -11.58 4.10 -14.58
C GLN A 213 -11.43 5.07 -13.41
N VAL A 214 -12.54 5.37 -12.74
CA VAL A 214 -12.55 5.98 -11.41
C VAL A 214 -12.52 4.83 -10.39
N ALA A 215 -11.53 4.82 -9.52
CA ALA A 215 -11.39 3.77 -8.50
C ALA A 215 -12.55 3.85 -7.49
N GLN A 216 -13.31 2.78 -7.36
CA GLN A 216 -14.37 2.64 -6.34
C GLN A 216 -13.85 2.02 -5.05
N SER A 217 -12.65 1.44 -5.08
CA SER A 217 -11.95 0.83 -3.95
C SER A 217 -10.44 1.04 -4.10
N ASP A 218 -9.65 0.40 -3.27
CA ASP A 218 -8.18 0.37 -3.35
C ASP A 218 -7.65 -0.54 -4.47
N SER A 219 -8.48 -0.89 -5.44
CA SER A 219 -8.11 -1.73 -6.59
C SER A 219 -8.88 -1.34 -7.84
N LEU A 220 -8.29 -1.65 -9.00
CA LEU A 220 -8.88 -1.51 -10.32
C LEU A 220 -8.89 -2.87 -11.01
N LEU A 221 -10.00 -3.22 -11.65
CA LEU A 221 -10.13 -4.44 -12.45
C LEU A 221 -10.19 -4.08 -13.93
N TYR A 222 -9.23 -4.56 -14.69
CA TYR A 222 -9.22 -4.49 -16.14
C TYR A 222 -9.39 -5.88 -16.74
N ARG A 223 -10.29 -6.02 -17.70
CA ARG A 223 -10.65 -7.32 -18.30
C ARG A 223 -10.02 -7.49 -19.67
N ASP A 224 -9.79 -8.77 -20.07
CA ASP A 224 -9.28 -9.13 -21.40
C ASP A 224 -7.93 -8.47 -21.75
N ILE A 225 -7.05 -8.31 -20.75
CA ILE A 225 -5.75 -7.67 -20.91
C ILE A 225 -4.69 -8.72 -21.29
N PRO A 226 -3.77 -8.42 -22.25
CA PRO A 226 -2.63 -9.29 -22.53
C PRO A 226 -1.75 -9.49 -21.30
N LEU A 227 -1.73 -10.70 -20.71
CA LEU A 227 -1.08 -10.98 -19.42
C LEU A 227 0.45 -10.92 -19.47
N ASP A 228 1.04 -11.19 -20.65
CA ASP A 228 2.50 -11.22 -20.83
C ASP A 228 3.06 -9.86 -21.32
N ALA A 229 2.23 -8.82 -21.32
CA ALA A 229 2.63 -7.47 -21.74
C ALA A 229 3.16 -6.65 -20.57
N LEU A 230 3.99 -5.65 -20.88
CA LEU A 230 4.28 -4.59 -19.93
C LEU A 230 3.10 -3.66 -19.80
N MET A 231 2.86 -3.23 -18.59
CA MET A 231 1.76 -2.35 -18.23
C MET A 231 2.27 -1.11 -17.49
N LEU A 232 1.51 -0.02 -17.58
CA LEU A 232 1.75 1.22 -16.86
C LEU A 232 0.41 1.76 -16.38
N LEU A 233 0.26 1.95 -15.08
CA LEU A 233 -0.90 2.63 -14.51
C LEU A 233 -0.59 4.09 -14.27
N ARG A 234 -1.37 4.97 -14.87
CA ARG A 234 -1.30 6.42 -14.69
C ARG A 234 -2.42 6.90 -13.80
N ASN A 235 -2.11 7.73 -12.80
CA ASN A 235 -3.11 8.45 -12.02
C ASN A 235 -3.35 9.82 -12.69
N LEU A 236 -4.55 10.04 -13.23
CA LEU A 236 -4.91 11.28 -13.92
C LEU A 236 -5.35 12.39 -12.95
N THR A 237 -5.67 12.05 -11.70
CA THR A 237 -6.10 13.02 -10.67
C THR A 237 -4.91 13.67 -9.99
N ARG A 238 -3.88 12.88 -9.61
CA ARG A 238 -2.78 13.36 -8.76
C ARG A 238 -1.44 13.38 -9.46
N GLY A 239 -1.28 12.71 -10.59
CA GLY A 239 0.00 12.60 -11.30
C GLY A 239 1.13 12.02 -10.47
N VAL A 240 2.17 11.67 -11.00
CA VAL A 240 3.59 11.80 -10.88
C VAL A 240 4.40 10.53 -10.82
N ASP A 241 4.45 9.70 -9.82
CA ASP A 241 5.32 8.52 -9.85
C ASP A 241 4.62 7.34 -10.50
N GLU A 242 5.19 6.84 -11.59
CA GLU A 242 4.70 5.68 -12.35
C GLU A 242 5.87 4.73 -12.59
N ARG A 243 5.59 3.41 -12.55
CA ARG A 243 6.56 2.38 -12.94
C ARG A 243 5.90 1.35 -13.82
N VAL A 244 6.65 0.86 -14.77
CA VAL A 244 6.18 -0.27 -15.58
C VAL A 244 6.16 -1.54 -14.74
N PHE A 245 5.18 -2.40 -15.01
CA PHE A 245 5.03 -3.68 -14.35
C PHE A 245 4.58 -4.76 -15.32
N GLU A 246 4.82 -5.99 -14.95
CA GLU A 246 4.22 -7.20 -15.49
C GLU A 246 3.15 -7.71 -14.54
N TYR A 247 2.13 -8.38 -15.08
CA TYR A 247 1.15 -9.08 -14.26
C TYR A 247 1.39 -10.58 -14.33
N LYS A 248 1.95 -11.14 -13.28
CA LYS A 248 2.35 -12.54 -13.22
C LYS A 248 1.84 -13.19 -11.95
N ASP A 249 1.26 -14.39 -12.08
CA ASP A 249 0.74 -15.17 -10.96
C ASP A 249 -0.23 -14.38 -10.06
N GLY A 250 -1.11 -13.58 -10.70
CA GLY A 250 -2.10 -12.76 -10.00
C GLY A 250 -1.54 -11.50 -9.29
N LYS A 251 -0.27 -11.13 -9.55
CA LYS A 251 0.41 -10.01 -8.90
C LYS A 251 1.11 -9.07 -9.88
N GLN A 252 1.20 -7.80 -9.49
CA GLN A 252 2.03 -6.80 -10.17
C GLN A 252 3.50 -7.00 -9.78
N LYS A 253 4.37 -7.13 -10.78
CA LYS A 253 5.82 -7.16 -10.62
C LYS A 253 6.39 -5.91 -11.29
N PHE A 254 6.90 -4.98 -10.49
CA PHE A 254 7.45 -3.71 -10.97
C PHE A 254 8.92 -3.82 -11.37
N TRP A 255 9.34 -2.88 -12.26
CA TRP A 255 10.70 -2.79 -12.80
C TRP A 255 11.38 -1.46 -12.45
#